data_d15ff58c47446f5ecca26210791b4edb
#
_entry.id   d15ff58c47446f5ecca26210791b4edb
#
_cell.length_a   1.000
_cell.length_b   1.000
_cell.length_c   1.000
_cell.angle_alpha   90.00
_cell.angle_beta   90.00
_cell.angle_gamma   90.00
#
_symmetry.space_group_name_H-M   'P 1'
#
loop_
_entity.id
_entity.type
_entity.pdbx_description
1 polymer ?
#
loop_
_entity_poly.entity_id
_entity_poly.type
_entity_poly.pdbx_seq_one_letter_code
_entity_poly.pdbx_strand_id
1 'polypeptide(L)'
;AVSKQIKDLEAWVEVPLFERTRKRLALTPAGERYEKAVQAVLLQLEAATLELITSDDGGGALHLSSLPTFGAKWLIPRLPQFQLQHPQVTLHFVPYVHSYNFERPELDCAILFGDGHWPGAHAHYITGNDVALIAPRAKVADWPIHTPHDVARHTLLRHVTVPEAWLRWSETHGVQGHIDPLAGPQFDQFQTMIRAVMAGMGLALVPRCLVQDEIAAGVVREPLADAARRGGYQSDVGYWFCYPEGRTQLHALQCFRQWVLACAEPVDAMDAAAALQPPAAPA
;
A
#
# COMPACT_ATOMS: atom_id res chain seq x y z
N ALA A 1 23.30 10.72 36.48
CA ALA A 1 22.34 11.69 35.92
C ALA A 1 21.02 10.99 35.52
N VAL A 2 20.99 10.08 34.54
CA VAL A 2 19.77 9.44 33.98
C VAL A 2 18.92 8.71 35.03
N SER A 3 19.55 7.91 35.92
CA SER A 3 18.81 7.17 36.96
C SER A 3 18.09 8.07 37.99
N LYS A 4 18.57 9.31 38.20
CA LYS A 4 17.89 10.28 39.04
C LYS A 4 16.68 10.86 38.30
N GLN A 5 16.84 11.22 37.02
CA GLN A 5 15.76 11.78 36.21
C GLN A 5 14.60 10.77 36.04
N ILE A 6 14.92 9.48 35.90
CA ILE A 6 13.88 8.41 35.82
C ILE A 6 13.13 8.33 37.18
N LYS A 7 13.83 8.38 38.30
CA LYS A 7 13.18 8.38 39.64
C LYS A 7 12.31 9.61 39.87
N ASP A 8 12.78 10.77 39.43
CA ASP A 8 12.05 12.03 39.55
C ASP A 8 10.78 11.99 38.68
N LEU A 9 10.86 11.39 37.47
CA LEU A 9 9.72 11.16 36.60
C LEU A 9 8.71 10.18 37.24
N GLU A 10 9.17 9.01 37.70
CA GLU A 10 8.31 8.02 38.37
C GLU A 10 7.60 8.62 39.60
N ALA A 11 8.30 9.46 40.35
CA ALA A 11 7.72 10.18 41.49
C ALA A 11 6.67 11.22 41.06
N TRP A 12 6.88 11.89 39.93
CA TRP A 12 5.95 12.90 39.39
C TRP A 12 4.67 12.28 38.83
N VAL A 13 4.79 11.14 38.08
CA VAL A 13 3.63 10.45 37.53
C VAL A 13 2.98 9.49 38.54
N GLU A 14 3.57 9.28 39.70
CA GLU A 14 3.14 8.37 40.77
C GLU A 14 2.95 6.91 40.32
N VAL A 15 3.62 6.52 39.23
CA VAL A 15 3.53 5.18 38.60
C VAL A 15 4.95 4.66 38.31
N PRO A 16 5.31 3.43 38.78
CA PRO A 16 6.59 2.85 38.45
C PRO A 16 6.62 2.48 36.95
N LEU A 17 7.62 3.01 36.24
CA LEU A 17 7.83 2.75 34.82
C LEU A 17 8.84 1.61 34.58
N PHE A 18 9.72 1.34 35.59
CA PHE A 18 10.76 0.32 35.52
C PHE A 18 10.67 -0.68 36.66
N GLU A 19 10.83 -1.97 36.32
CA GLU A 19 11.04 -3.04 37.29
C GLU A 19 12.53 -3.30 37.45
N ARG A 20 13.02 -3.25 38.73
CA ARG A 20 14.40 -3.54 39.07
C ARG A 20 14.49 -4.95 39.66
N THR A 21 14.82 -5.92 38.83
CA THR A 21 15.24 -7.22 39.32
C THR A 21 16.76 -7.25 39.54
N ARG A 22 17.27 -8.14 40.40
CA ARG A 22 18.72 -8.20 40.75
C ARG A 22 19.67 -8.33 39.58
N LYS A 23 19.18 -8.60 38.33
CA LYS A 23 19.99 -8.84 37.13
C LYS A 23 19.55 -8.06 35.87
N ARG A 24 18.37 -7.40 35.88
CA ARG A 24 17.85 -6.70 34.68
C ARG A 24 16.99 -5.51 35.05
N LEU A 25 17.07 -4.47 34.23
CA LEU A 25 16.13 -3.37 34.21
C LEU A 25 15.12 -3.69 33.08
N ALA A 26 13.85 -3.78 33.41
CA ALA A 26 12.76 -4.02 32.45
C ALA A 26 11.69 -2.93 32.63
N LEU A 27 10.93 -2.66 31.57
CA LEU A 27 9.77 -1.78 31.68
C LEU A 27 8.61 -2.50 32.36
N THR A 28 7.81 -1.76 33.11
CA THR A 28 6.50 -2.21 33.58
C THR A 28 5.49 -2.11 32.43
N PRO A 29 4.30 -2.73 32.50
CA PRO A 29 3.25 -2.52 31.51
C PRO A 29 2.83 -1.04 31.36
N ALA A 30 2.96 -0.23 32.41
CA ALA A 30 2.78 1.21 32.36
C ALA A 30 3.94 1.89 31.63
N GLY A 31 5.18 1.45 31.91
CA GLY A 31 6.40 1.90 31.24
C GLY A 31 6.35 1.64 29.72
N GLU A 32 5.93 0.45 29.28
CA GLU A 32 5.81 0.13 27.85
C GLU A 32 4.79 1.02 27.11
N ARG A 33 3.65 1.33 27.76
CA ARG A 33 2.67 2.27 27.19
C ARG A 33 3.23 3.68 27.11
N TYR A 34 3.92 4.11 28.16
CA TYR A 34 4.52 5.44 28.24
C TYR A 34 5.68 5.59 27.24
N GLU A 35 6.53 4.57 27.09
CA GLU A 35 7.60 4.53 26.09
C GLU A 35 7.06 4.77 24.69
N LYS A 36 6.01 4.03 24.27
CA LYS A 36 5.39 4.20 22.95
C LYS A 36 4.86 5.63 22.74
N ALA A 37 4.23 6.21 23.76
CA ALA A 37 3.74 7.58 23.68
C ALA A 37 4.87 8.60 23.58
N VAL A 38 5.94 8.44 24.37
CA VAL A 38 7.11 9.33 24.34
C VAL A 38 7.88 9.20 23.02
N GLN A 39 8.05 8.00 22.49
CA GLN A 39 8.67 7.79 21.18
C GLN A 39 7.93 8.55 20.08
N ALA A 40 6.59 8.50 20.08
CA ALA A 40 5.80 9.25 19.11
C ALA A 40 6.03 10.76 19.19
N VAL A 41 6.06 11.32 20.43
CA VAL A 41 6.32 12.75 20.66
C VAL A 41 7.75 13.14 20.24
N LEU A 42 8.74 12.31 20.53
CA LEU A 42 10.14 12.58 20.15
C LEU A 42 10.31 12.57 18.62
N LEU A 43 9.68 11.62 17.92
CA LEU A 43 9.68 11.59 16.46
C LEU A 43 9.03 12.84 15.84
N GLN A 44 7.94 13.35 16.46
CA GLN A 44 7.30 14.60 16.05
C GLN A 44 8.21 15.81 16.24
N LEU A 45 8.90 15.88 17.40
CA LEU A 45 9.83 16.96 17.70
C LEU A 45 11.03 16.94 16.74
N GLU A 46 11.57 15.76 16.45
CA GLU A 46 12.65 15.56 15.49
C GLU A 46 12.22 15.98 14.10
N ALA A 47 11.03 15.57 13.62
CA ALA A 47 10.47 15.97 12.35
C ALA A 47 10.28 17.49 12.24
N ALA A 48 9.69 18.13 13.26
CA ALA A 48 9.52 19.58 13.30
C ALA A 48 10.86 20.34 13.33
N THR A 49 11.86 19.79 14.01
CA THR A 49 13.21 20.38 14.04
C THR A 49 13.89 20.26 12.68
N LEU A 50 13.76 19.11 12.03
CA LEU A 50 14.30 18.88 10.70
C LEU A 50 13.63 19.80 9.66
N GLU A 51 12.31 19.98 9.76
CA GLU A 51 11.54 20.90 8.92
C GLU A 51 12.04 22.34 9.06
N LEU A 52 12.31 22.81 10.29
CA LEU A 52 12.90 24.13 10.52
C LEU A 52 14.29 24.30 9.89
N ILE A 53 15.14 23.27 9.98
CA ILE A 53 16.51 23.31 9.47
C ILE A 53 16.53 23.27 7.94
N THR A 54 15.58 22.54 7.31
CA THR A 54 15.55 22.31 5.86
C THR A 54 14.63 23.26 5.09
N SER A 55 13.80 24.05 5.78
CA SER A 55 12.83 24.97 5.15
C SER A 55 13.46 26.16 4.41
N ASP A 56 14.67 26.54 4.74
CA ASP A 56 15.36 27.69 4.10
C ASP A 56 15.83 27.39 2.66
N ASP A 57 15.97 26.12 2.25
CA ASP A 57 16.46 25.73 0.92
C ASP A 57 15.36 25.16 -0.03
N GLY A 58 14.08 25.34 0.29
CA GLY A 58 12.98 24.77 -0.51
C GLY A 58 12.89 23.23 -0.46
N GLY A 59 13.58 22.60 0.50
CA GLY A 59 13.58 21.16 0.77
C GLY A 59 12.58 20.79 1.86
N GLY A 60 12.77 19.64 2.45
CA GLY A 60 12.01 19.17 3.61
C GLY A 60 11.96 17.64 3.71
N ALA A 61 11.55 17.17 4.88
CA ALA A 61 11.26 15.77 5.10
C ALA A 61 9.80 15.47 4.68
N LEU A 62 9.58 14.35 4.01
CA LEU A 62 8.26 13.85 3.67
C LEU A 62 8.08 12.44 4.26
N HIS A 63 7.13 12.31 5.19
CA HIS A 63 6.80 11.04 5.82
C HIS A 63 5.71 10.34 5.02
N LEU A 64 6.11 9.28 4.34
CA LEU A 64 5.27 8.51 3.41
C LEU A 64 5.04 7.10 3.94
N SER A 65 3.79 6.66 3.92
CA SER A 65 3.46 5.24 4.07
C SER A 65 3.01 4.64 2.74
N SER A 66 3.34 3.37 2.53
CA SER A 66 2.91 2.63 1.33
C SER A 66 2.67 1.17 1.68
N LEU A 67 1.71 0.56 0.98
CA LEU A 67 1.55 -0.89 1.03
C LEU A 67 2.85 -1.57 0.61
N PRO A 68 3.31 -2.61 1.34
CA PRO A 68 4.63 -3.21 1.12
C PRO A 68 4.87 -3.66 -0.32
N THR A 69 3.91 -4.35 -0.93
CA THR A 69 4.06 -4.83 -2.31
C THR A 69 4.14 -3.69 -3.31
N PHE A 70 3.27 -2.67 -3.18
CA PHE A 70 3.28 -1.51 -4.06
C PHE A 70 4.57 -0.70 -3.90
N GLY A 71 4.98 -0.45 -2.67
CA GLY A 71 6.24 0.21 -2.37
C GLY A 71 7.42 -0.47 -3.07
N ALA A 72 7.56 -1.79 -2.89
CA ALA A 72 8.67 -2.54 -3.44
C ALA A 72 8.65 -2.66 -4.98
N LYS A 73 7.46 -2.85 -5.58
CA LYS A 73 7.32 -3.18 -6.99
C LYS A 73 7.13 -1.96 -7.90
N TRP A 74 6.42 -0.96 -7.43
CA TRP A 74 6.05 0.18 -8.26
C TRP A 74 6.78 1.47 -7.86
N LEU A 75 6.78 1.80 -6.56
CA LEU A 75 7.26 3.09 -6.08
C LEU A 75 8.79 3.17 -6.04
N ILE A 76 9.44 2.28 -5.29
CA ILE A 76 10.91 2.32 -5.07
C ILE A 76 11.70 2.30 -6.37
N PRO A 77 11.37 1.48 -7.40
CA PRO A 77 12.11 1.52 -8.67
C PRO A 77 12.07 2.87 -9.40
N ARG A 78 11.06 3.71 -9.12
CA ARG A 78 10.88 5.04 -9.72
C ARG A 78 11.49 6.18 -8.91
N LEU A 79 11.73 5.98 -7.61
CA LEU A 79 12.26 7.01 -6.71
C LEU A 79 13.61 7.62 -7.12
N PRO A 80 14.55 6.91 -7.76
CA PRO A 80 15.78 7.54 -8.24
C PRO A 80 15.53 8.74 -9.16
N GLN A 81 14.47 8.69 -9.99
CA GLN A 81 14.07 9.81 -10.84
C GLN A 81 13.56 11.00 -10.00
N PHE A 82 12.76 10.72 -8.97
CA PHE A 82 12.30 11.76 -8.03
C PHE A 82 13.48 12.44 -7.33
N GLN A 83 14.42 11.67 -6.81
CA GLN A 83 15.59 12.20 -6.11
C GLN A 83 16.48 13.07 -7.01
N LEU A 84 16.60 12.73 -8.31
CA LEU A 84 17.32 13.58 -9.26
C LEU A 84 16.63 14.91 -9.52
N GLN A 85 15.29 14.94 -9.52
CA GLN A 85 14.50 16.16 -9.76
C GLN A 85 14.37 17.02 -8.49
N HIS A 86 14.36 16.38 -7.32
CA HIS A 86 14.13 17.02 -6.02
C HIS A 86 15.16 16.56 -4.98
N PRO A 87 16.47 16.82 -5.17
CA PRO A 87 17.53 16.35 -4.28
C PRO A 87 17.42 16.90 -2.86
N GLN A 88 16.71 18.03 -2.69
CA GLN A 88 16.47 18.66 -1.40
C GLN A 88 15.34 18.02 -0.58
N VAL A 89 14.54 17.09 -1.17
CA VAL A 89 13.45 16.40 -0.47
C VAL A 89 13.93 15.07 0.06
N THR A 90 13.83 14.88 1.36
CA THR A 90 14.15 13.60 2.03
C THR A 90 12.88 12.77 2.29
N LEU A 91 12.84 11.56 1.77
CA LEU A 91 11.71 10.65 2.00
C LEU A 91 11.96 9.76 3.22
N HIS A 92 11.02 9.77 4.16
CA HIS A 92 10.99 8.89 5.31
C HIS A 92 9.82 7.91 5.18
N PHE A 93 10.14 6.61 5.06
CA PHE A 93 9.11 5.58 5.03
C PHE A 93 8.66 5.24 6.44
N VAL A 94 7.37 5.47 6.72
CA VAL A 94 6.74 5.08 7.98
C VAL A 94 6.00 3.74 7.84
N PRO A 95 5.90 2.94 8.91
CA PRO A 95 5.23 1.65 8.84
C PRO A 95 3.79 1.76 8.35
N TYR A 96 3.40 0.85 7.45
CA TYR A 96 2.04 0.73 6.99
C TYR A 96 1.13 0.23 8.12
N VAL A 97 -0.05 0.86 8.27
CA VAL A 97 -1.08 0.48 9.24
C VAL A 97 -2.41 0.32 8.49
N HIS A 98 -3.12 -0.79 8.73
CA HIS A 98 -4.35 -1.12 8.00
C HIS A 98 -5.49 -0.10 8.14
N SER A 99 -5.58 0.57 9.29
CA SER A 99 -6.56 1.64 9.48
C SER A 99 -5.85 2.99 9.36
N TYR A 100 -6.02 3.63 8.20
CA TYR A 100 -5.48 4.97 7.99
C TYR A 100 -6.30 5.99 8.75
N ASN A 101 -5.66 6.60 9.75
CA ASN A 101 -6.11 7.81 10.38
C ASN A 101 -5.10 8.92 10.04
N PHE A 102 -5.49 9.86 9.18
CA PHE A 102 -4.68 11.02 8.82
C PHE A 102 -4.55 12.05 9.97
N GLU A 103 -5.19 11.81 11.12
CA GLU A 103 -4.94 12.56 12.35
C GLU A 103 -3.56 12.28 12.97
N ARG A 104 -2.83 11.29 12.44
CA ARG A 104 -1.46 11.03 12.88
C ARG A 104 -0.52 12.14 12.41
N PRO A 105 0.08 12.89 13.34
CA PRO A 105 0.93 14.03 12.98
C PRO A 105 2.23 13.60 12.28
N GLU A 106 2.67 12.34 12.46
CA GLU A 106 3.88 11.79 11.86
C GLU A 106 3.71 11.30 10.42
N LEU A 107 2.53 11.45 9.81
CA LEU A 107 2.27 10.99 8.44
C LEU A 107 1.84 12.15 7.56
N ASP A 108 2.62 12.44 6.53
CA ASP A 108 2.32 13.51 5.57
C ASP A 108 1.46 13.01 4.40
N CYS A 109 1.75 11.80 3.92
CA CYS A 109 1.00 11.19 2.83
C CYS A 109 1.09 9.66 2.86
N ALA A 110 0.19 9.01 2.11
CA ALA A 110 0.12 7.57 2.02
C ALA A 110 -0.25 7.12 0.62
N ILE A 111 0.20 5.92 0.25
CA ILE A 111 -0.35 5.20 -0.89
C ILE A 111 -1.25 4.10 -0.35
N LEU A 112 -2.54 4.23 -0.65
CA LEU A 112 -3.61 3.35 -0.19
C LEU A 112 -4.19 2.55 -1.36
N PHE A 113 -4.84 1.43 -1.04
CA PHE A 113 -5.56 0.62 -2.01
C PHE A 113 -7.05 0.61 -1.66
N GLY A 114 -7.89 0.98 -2.61
CA GLY A 114 -9.33 1.09 -2.41
C GLY A 114 -10.04 1.82 -3.55
N ASP A 115 -11.22 2.33 -3.25
CA ASP A 115 -12.14 2.99 -4.19
C ASP A 115 -11.95 4.51 -4.36
N GLY A 116 -10.95 5.08 -3.67
CA GLY A 116 -10.67 6.52 -3.72
C GLY A 116 -11.34 7.35 -2.64
N HIS A 117 -12.07 6.74 -1.71
CA HIS A 117 -12.82 7.47 -0.69
C HIS A 117 -12.21 7.29 0.71
N TRP A 118 -11.52 8.32 1.20
CA TRP A 118 -11.00 8.40 2.56
C TRP A 118 -11.41 9.72 3.21
N PRO A 119 -12.26 9.70 4.27
CA PRO A 119 -12.71 10.91 4.94
C PRO A 119 -11.55 11.79 5.41
N GLY A 120 -11.61 13.10 5.17
CA GLY A 120 -10.59 14.07 5.58
C GLY A 120 -9.28 14.03 4.78
N ALA A 121 -9.27 13.35 3.64
CA ALA A 121 -8.10 13.26 2.78
C ALA A 121 -8.40 13.59 1.32
N HIS A 122 -7.45 14.23 0.65
CA HIS A 122 -7.39 14.24 -0.80
C HIS A 122 -6.87 12.90 -1.30
N ALA A 123 -7.52 12.33 -2.31
CA ALA A 123 -7.11 11.09 -2.94
C ALA A 123 -6.96 11.28 -4.45
N HIS A 124 -5.83 10.84 -4.99
CA HIS A 124 -5.53 10.90 -6.42
C HIS A 124 -5.18 9.50 -6.91
N TYR A 125 -5.87 9.03 -7.93
CA TYR A 125 -5.59 7.73 -8.53
C TYR A 125 -4.19 7.67 -9.13
N ILE A 126 -3.51 6.52 -8.94
CA ILE A 126 -2.19 6.26 -9.52
C ILE A 126 -2.28 5.15 -10.56
N THR A 127 -2.70 3.95 -10.20
CA THR A 127 -2.71 2.74 -11.03
C THR A 127 -3.41 1.58 -10.33
N GLY A 128 -3.47 0.42 -10.96
CA GLY A 128 -3.78 -0.86 -10.31
C GLY A 128 -5.21 -1.36 -10.48
N ASN A 129 -6.05 -0.67 -11.26
CA ASN A 129 -7.38 -1.14 -11.65
C ASN A 129 -7.34 -2.18 -12.79
N ASP A 130 -6.27 -2.23 -13.58
CA ASP A 130 -6.04 -3.29 -14.56
C ASP A 130 -5.51 -4.56 -13.84
N VAL A 131 -6.38 -5.57 -13.72
CA VAL A 131 -6.08 -6.82 -13.02
C VAL A 131 -5.75 -7.91 -14.02
N ALA A 132 -4.59 -8.54 -13.86
CA ALA A 132 -4.11 -9.63 -14.70
C ALA A 132 -4.43 -10.99 -14.07
N LEU A 133 -4.86 -11.96 -14.88
CA LEU A 133 -4.83 -13.37 -14.52
C LEU A 133 -3.43 -13.91 -14.78
N ILE A 134 -2.77 -14.42 -13.74
CA ILE A 134 -1.43 -14.99 -13.83
C ILE A 134 -1.41 -16.50 -13.49
N ALA A 135 -0.55 -17.21 -14.20
CA ALA A 135 -0.31 -18.64 -14.05
C ALA A 135 1.20 -18.95 -13.97
N PRO A 136 1.60 -20.09 -13.38
CA PRO A 136 3.00 -20.53 -13.40
C PRO A 136 3.50 -20.70 -14.84
N ARG A 137 4.76 -20.35 -15.10
CA ARG A 137 5.43 -20.64 -16.38
C ARG A 137 5.76 -22.12 -16.52
N ALA A 138 6.27 -22.73 -15.45
CA ALA A 138 6.66 -24.13 -15.45
C ALA A 138 5.43 -25.00 -15.67
N LYS A 139 5.53 -25.97 -16.62
CA LYS A 139 4.49 -26.95 -16.87
C LYS A 139 3.25 -26.38 -17.61
N VAL A 140 3.46 -25.64 -18.72
CA VAL A 140 2.34 -25.27 -19.61
C VAL A 140 1.51 -26.49 -20.00
N ALA A 141 2.14 -27.67 -20.13
CA ALA A 141 1.45 -28.93 -20.39
C ALA A 141 0.57 -29.40 -19.20
N ASP A 142 0.97 -29.08 -17.97
CA ASP A 142 0.21 -29.43 -16.76
C ASP A 142 -0.88 -28.38 -16.43
N TRP A 143 -0.82 -27.20 -17.06
CA TRP A 143 -1.72 -26.06 -16.83
C TRP A 143 -2.33 -25.55 -18.15
N PRO A 144 -3.06 -26.39 -18.90
CA PRO A 144 -3.69 -25.98 -20.15
C PRO A 144 -4.86 -25.04 -19.84
N ILE A 145 -4.67 -23.74 -20.11
CA ILE A 145 -5.69 -22.70 -19.98
C ILE A 145 -5.79 -22.03 -21.35
N HIS A 146 -6.79 -22.38 -22.12
CA HIS A 146 -7.09 -21.87 -23.44
C HIS A 146 -8.39 -21.05 -23.45
N THR A 147 -9.28 -21.33 -22.51
CA THR A 147 -10.57 -20.68 -22.34
C THR A 147 -10.78 -20.30 -20.86
N PRO A 148 -11.66 -19.32 -20.57
CA PRO A 148 -12.03 -19.00 -19.18
C PRO A 148 -12.56 -20.20 -18.38
N HIS A 149 -13.23 -21.15 -19.00
CA HIS A 149 -13.73 -22.36 -18.35
C HIS A 149 -12.62 -23.28 -17.81
N ASP A 150 -11.43 -23.24 -18.41
CA ASP A 150 -10.32 -24.08 -17.96
C ASP A 150 -9.78 -23.64 -16.59
N VAL A 151 -10.04 -22.38 -16.20
CA VAL A 151 -9.65 -21.82 -14.88
C VAL A 151 -10.27 -22.59 -13.74
N ALA A 152 -11.50 -23.13 -13.93
CA ALA A 152 -12.21 -23.96 -12.93
C ALA A 152 -11.47 -25.25 -12.51
N ARG A 153 -10.51 -25.69 -13.30
CA ARG A 153 -9.74 -26.94 -13.05
C ARG A 153 -8.52 -26.70 -12.16
N HIS A 154 -8.26 -25.42 -11.79
CA HIS A 154 -7.07 -25.04 -11.07
C HIS A 154 -7.40 -24.46 -9.70
N THR A 155 -6.43 -24.51 -8.78
CA THR A 155 -6.55 -23.84 -7.48
C THR A 155 -6.53 -22.33 -7.70
N LEU A 156 -7.52 -21.62 -7.13
CA LEU A 156 -7.65 -20.17 -7.21
C LEU A 156 -7.09 -19.53 -5.94
N LEU A 157 -6.04 -18.74 -6.07
CA LEU A 157 -5.46 -18.02 -4.94
C LEU A 157 -6.22 -16.71 -4.73
N ARG A 158 -6.55 -16.39 -3.47
CA ARG A 158 -7.38 -15.24 -3.10
C ARG A 158 -6.59 -14.22 -2.29
N HIS A 159 -6.96 -12.95 -2.42
CA HIS A 159 -6.40 -11.87 -1.62
C HIS A 159 -7.44 -11.34 -0.63
N VAL A 160 -7.04 -11.08 0.63
CA VAL A 160 -7.96 -10.65 1.70
C VAL A 160 -8.65 -9.32 1.42
N THR A 161 -7.96 -8.37 0.75
CA THR A 161 -8.52 -7.03 0.49
C THR A 161 -9.45 -6.98 -0.72
N VAL A 162 -9.44 -8.00 -1.56
CA VAL A 162 -10.30 -8.10 -2.77
C VAL A 162 -10.97 -9.46 -2.82
N PRO A 163 -11.80 -9.81 -1.83
CA PRO A 163 -12.41 -11.14 -1.72
C PRO A 163 -13.30 -11.50 -2.92
N GLU A 164 -13.85 -10.49 -3.61
CA GLU A 164 -14.75 -10.64 -4.75
C GLU A 164 -14.03 -10.72 -6.11
N ALA A 165 -12.68 -10.69 -6.13
CA ALA A 165 -11.93 -10.64 -7.38
C ALA A 165 -12.29 -11.76 -8.35
N TRP A 166 -12.38 -13.02 -7.87
CA TRP A 166 -12.76 -14.16 -8.71
C TRP A 166 -14.22 -14.15 -9.14
N LEU A 167 -15.12 -13.59 -8.32
CA LEU A 167 -16.52 -13.38 -8.70
C LEU A 167 -16.62 -12.42 -9.87
N ARG A 168 -16.02 -11.23 -9.75
CA ARG A 168 -16.00 -10.21 -10.82
C ARG A 168 -15.33 -10.71 -12.09
N TRP A 169 -14.22 -11.46 -11.94
CA TRP A 169 -13.56 -12.08 -13.08
C TRP A 169 -14.50 -13.07 -13.80
N SER A 170 -15.22 -13.90 -13.06
CA SER A 170 -16.15 -14.87 -13.64
C SER A 170 -17.32 -14.19 -14.37
N GLU A 171 -17.82 -13.10 -13.83
CA GLU A 171 -18.85 -12.26 -14.47
C GLU A 171 -18.34 -11.64 -15.76
N THR A 172 -17.14 -11.07 -15.72
CA THR A 172 -16.51 -10.46 -16.91
C THR A 172 -16.30 -11.45 -18.05
N HIS A 173 -16.01 -12.70 -17.72
CA HIS A 173 -15.68 -13.74 -18.68
C HIS A 173 -16.84 -14.73 -18.98
N GLY A 174 -18.03 -14.51 -18.40
CA GLY A 174 -19.23 -15.32 -18.66
C GLY A 174 -19.16 -16.75 -18.15
N VAL A 175 -18.42 -16.98 -17.05
CA VAL A 175 -18.22 -18.31 -16.45
C VAL A 175 -18.75 -18.41 -15.02
N GLN A 176 -19.76 -17.60 -14.69
CA GLN A 176 -20.44 -17.66 -13.40
C GLN A 176 -20.97 -19.05 -13.13
N GLY A 177 -20.84 -19.51 -11.89
CA GLY A 177 -21.27 -20.84 -11.45
C GLY A 177 -20.36 -22.00 -11.89
N HIS A 178 -19.31 -21.73 -12.71
CA HIS A 178 -18.32 -22.73 -13.09
C HIS A 178 -17.10 -22.75 -12.19
N ILE A 179 -16.86 -21.66 -11.44
CA ILE A 179 -15.79 -21.56 -10.45
C ILE A 179 -16.39 -21.27 -9.08
N ASP A 180 -15.74 -21.77 -8.03
CA ASP A 180 -16.03 -21.35 -6.66
C ASP A 180 -15.10 -20.17 -6.30
N PRO A 181 -15.63 -18.93 -6.27
CA PRO A 181 -14.82 -17.75 -6.03
C PRO A 181 -14.26 -17.65 -4.60
N LEU A 182 -14.79 -18.48 -3.68
CA LEU A 182 -14.36 -18.51 -2.28
C LEU A 182 -13.46 -19.70 -1.95
N ALA A 183 -13.25 -20.61 -2.89
CA ALA A 183 -12.35 -21.75 -2.70
C ALA A 183 -10.88 -21.33 -2.81
N GLY A 184 -10.01 -22.10 -2.15
CA GLY A 184 -8.57 -21.99 -2.26
C GLY A 184 -7.89 -21.11 -1.20
N PRO A 185 -6.54 -21.14 -1.17
CA PRO A 185 -5.72 -20.41 -0.19
C PRO A 185 -5.91 -18.91 -0.26
N GLN A 186 -5.81 -18.24 0.90
CA GLN A 186 -5.96 -16.81 1.04
C GLN A 186 -4.64 -16.17 1.48
N PHE A 187 -4.31 -15.02 0.90
CA PHE A 187 -3.10 -14.25 1.12
C PHE A 187 -3.43 -12.81 1.53
N ASP A 188 -2.59 -12.24 2.36
CA ASP A 188 -2.70 -10.84 2.83
C ASP A 188 -1.83 -9.87 2.01
N GLN A 189 -0.88 -10.41 1.19
CA GLN A 189 0.05 -9.64 0.38
C GLN A 189 0.07 -10.16 -1.06
N PHE A 190 -0.04 -9.27 -2.04
CA PHE A 190 0.11 -9.65 -3.45
C PHE A 190 1.48 -10.25 -3.75
N GLN A 191 2.54 -9.81 -3.09
CA GLN A 191 3.88 -10.35 -3.31
C GLN A 191 3.96 -11.83 -2.92
N THR A 192 3.40 -12.22 -1.78
CA THR A 192 3.36 -13.63 -1.34
C THR A 192 2.48 -14.45 -2.27
N MET A 193 1.37 -13.90 -2.76
CA MET A 193 0.49 -14.55 -3.72
C MET A 193 1.18 -14.75 -5.09
N ILE A 194 1.93 -13.76 -5.61
CA ILE A 194 2.74 -13.91 -6.82
C ILE A 194 3.79 -15.01 -6.64
N ARG A 195 4.47 -15.06 -5.49
CA ARG A 195 5.43 -16.14 -5.17
C ARG A 195 4.78 -17.51 -5.13
N ALA A 196 3.55 -17.60 -4.60
CA ALA A 196 2.78 -18.84 -4.59
C ALA A 196 2.43 -19.31 -6.01
N VAL A 197 2.06 -18.40 -6.91
CA VAL A 197 1.89 -18.71 -8.35
C VAL A 197 3.18 -19.24 -8.96
N MET A 198 4.32 -18.56 -8.74
CA MET A 198 5.63 -19.00 -9.24
C MET A 198 6.01 -20.39 -8.74
N ALA A 199 5.62 -20.74 -7.50
CA ALA A 199 5.81 -22.06 -6.91
C ALA A 199 4.83 -23.13 -7.43
N GLY A 200 3.87 -22.77 -8.29
CA GLY A 200 2.90 -23.70 -8.86
C GLY A 200 1.72 -24.03 -7.94
N MET A 201 1.40 -23.18 -6.97
CA MET A 201 0.28 -23.43 -6.03
C MET A 201 -1.10 -23.20 -6.66
N GLY A 202 -1.19 -22.36 -7.71
CA GLY A 202 -2.47 -22.04 -8.32
C GLY A 202 -2.39 -20.84 -9.27
N LEU A 203 -3.58 -20.33 -9.62
CA LEU A 203 -3.77 -19.11 -10.42
C LEU A 203 -4.10 -17.95 -9.51
N ALA A 204 -3.73 -16.74 -9.91
CA ALA A 204 -4.05 -15.53 -9.16
C ALA A 204 -4.52 -14.39 -10.05
N LEU A 205 -5.34 -13.52 -9.46
CA LEU A 205 -5.71 -12.21 -10.01
C LEU A 205 -4.90 -11.15 -9.27
N VAL A 206 -4.08 -10.38 -10.01
CA VAL A 206 -3.12 -9.44 -9.43
C VAL A 206 -3.17 -8.13 -10.21
N PRO A 207 -3.15 -6.94 -9.56
CA PRO A 207 -2.92 -5.69 -10.28
C PRO A 207 -1.70 -5.80 -11.19
N ARG A 208 -1.87 -5.54 -12.48
CA ARG A 208 -0.82 -5.74 -13.50
C ARG A 208 0.45 -4.96 -13.17
N CYS A 209 0.32 -3.76 -12.61
CA CYS A 209 1.44 -2.92 -12.18
C CYS A 209 2.38 -3.59 -11.15
N LEU A 210 1.91 -4.64 -10.45
CA LEU A 210 2.70 -5.35 -9.45
C LEU A 210 3.42 -6.60 -10.00
N VAL A 211 3.15 -7.01 -11.23
CA VAL A 211 3.62 -8.29 -11.78
C VAL A 211 4.26 -8.15 -13.16
N GLN A 212 4.45 -6.93 -13.64
CA GLN A 212 5.04 -6.66 -14.96
C GLN A 212 6.43 -7.27 -15.13
N ASP A 213 7.27 -7.18 -14.09
CA ASP A 213 8.63 -7.72 -14.12
C ASP A 213 8.64 -9.25 -14.24
N GLU A 214 7.76 -9.93 -13.51
CA GLU A 214 7.63 -11.39 -13.56
C GLU A 214 7.07 -11.87 -14.90
N ILE A 215 6.16 -11.11 -15.49
CA ILE A 215 5.65 -11.39 -16.85
C ILE A 215 6.76 -11.17 -17.88
N ALA A 216 7.46 -10.04 -17.82
CA ALA A 216 8.56 -9.72 -18.73
C ALA A 216 9.72 -10.72 -18.64
N ALA A 217 10.09 -11.14 -17.41
CA ALA A 217 11.07 -12.18 -17.17
C ALA A 217 10.55 -13.58 -17.53
N GLY A 218 9.26 -13.70 -17.81
CA GLY A 218 8.59 -14.95 -18.16
C GLY A 218 8.60 -15.99 -17.04
N VAL A 219 8.68 -15.60 -15.78
CA VAL A 219 8.58 -16.51 -14.60
C VAL A 219 7.13 -16.78 -14.22
N VAL A 220 6.22 -15.91 -14.64
CA VAL A 220 4.77 -16.15 -14.70
C VAL A 220 4.29 -15.83 -16.13
N ARG A 221 3.10 -16.29 -16.47
CA ARG A 221 2.45 -15.99 -17.77
C ARG A 221 1.00 -15.54 -17.57
N GLU A 222 0.49 -14.83 -18.56
CA GLU A 222 -0.93 -14.52 -18.69
C GLU A 222 -1.55 -15.54 -19.66
N PRO A 223 -2.30 -16.53 -19.17
CA PRO A 223 -2.72 -17.67 -19.98
C PRO A 223 -3.74 -17.31 -21.07
N LEU A 224 -4.48 -16.21 -20.92
CA LEU A 224 -5.52 -15.75 -21.85
C LEU A 224 -5.15 -14.40 -22.48
N ALA A 225 -3.85 -14.16 -22.74
CA ALA A 225 -3.33 -12.88 -23.23
C ALA A 225 -3.91 -12.42 -24.58
N ASP A 226 -4.33 -13.37 -25.42
CA ASP A 226 -4.89 -13.10 -26.75
C ASP A 226 -6.36 -12.65 -26.72
N ALA A 227 -7.04 -12.75 -25.57
CA ALA A 227 -8.40 -12.25 -25.39
C ALA A 227 -8.41 -10.70 -25.31
N ALA A 228 -9.52 -10.08 -25.67
CA ALA A 228 -9.67 -8.61 -25.75
C ALA A 228 -9.29 -7.86 -24.45
N ARG A 229 -9.27 -8.55 -23.30
CA ARG A 229 -8.85 -8.04 -21.98
C ARG A 229 -7.66 -8.80 -21.41
N ARG A 230 -6.86 -9.45 -22.23
CA ARG A 230 -5.70 -10.25 -21.83
C ARG A 230 -6.00 -11.20 -20.66
N GLY A 231 -7.21 -11.74 -20.58
CA GLY A 231 -7.66 -12.66 -19.54
C GLY A 231 -7.87 -12.04 -18.14
N GLY A 232 -7.67 -10.72 -18.00
CA GLY A 232 -7.91 -9.97 -16.78
C GLY A 232 -9.28 -9.29 -16.72
N TYR A 233 -9.43 -8.32 -15.84
CA TYR A 233 -10.62 -7.44 -15.74
C TYR A 233 -10.25 -6.07 -15.21
N GLN A 234 -11.14 -5.07 -15.41
CA GLN A 234 -11.02 -3.76 -14.78
C GLN A 234 -11.69 -3.79 -13.40
N SER A 235 -10.94 -3.40 -12.39
CA SER A 235 -11.39 -3.33 -10.99
C SER A 235 -11.88 -1.92 -10.66
N ASP A 236 -12.87 -1.82 -9.75
CA ASP A 236 -13.31 -0.54 -9.20
C ASP A 236 -12.36 0.00 -8.11
N VAL A 237 -11.36 -0.80 -7.72
CA VAL A 237 -10.36 -0.42 -6.72
C VAL A 237 -8.96 -0.38 -7.35
N GLY A 238 -8.10 0.49 -6.81
CA GLY A 238 -6.74 0.68 -7.27
C GLY A 238 -5.88 1.35 -6.22
N TYR A 239 -4.68 1.80 -6.61
CA TYR A 239 -3.74 2.51 -5.76
C TYR A 239 -3.95 4.02 -5.91
N TRP A 240 -4.02 4.68 -4.75
CA TRP A 240 -4.30 6.10 -4.63
C TRP A 240 -3.24 6.79 -3.79
N PHE A 241 -2.79 7.94 -4.23
CA PHE A 241 -1.98 8.84 -3.44
C PHE A 241 -2.89 9.71 -2.58
N CYS A 242 -2.77 9.58 -1.25
CA CYS A 242 -3.65 10.22 -0.29
C CYS A 242 -2.85 11.10 0.68
N TYR A 243 -3.40 12.27 1.04
CA TYR A 243 -2.83 13.17 2.04
C TYR A 243 -3.93 13.98 2.73
N PRO A 244 -3.74 14.41 4.01
CA PRO A 244 -4.76 15.15 4.75
C PRO A 244 -4.98 16.54 4.16
N GLU A 245 -6.22 17.02 4.20
CA GLU A 245 -6.62 18.34 3.68
C GLU A 245 -5.80 19.50 4.27
N GLY A 246 -5.41 19.41 5.55
CA GLY A 246 -4.66 20.43 6.25
C GLY A 246 -3.16 20.55 5.88
N ARG A 247 -2.60 19.63 5.07
CA ARG A 247 -1.14 19.60 4.76
C ARG A 247 -0.78 19.98 3.33
N THR A 248 -1.70 20.57 2.58
CA THR A 248 -1.51 20.94 1.17
C THR A 248 -0.38 21.94 0.93
N GLN A 249 0.05 22.67 1.94
CA GLN A 249 1.09 23.71 1.83
C GLN A 249 2.53 23.19 1.99
N LEU A 250 2.72 21.94 2.42
CA LEU A 250 4.05 21.37 2.59
C LEU A 250 4.75 21.23 1.23
N HIS A 251 5.88 21.93 1.03
CA HIS A 251 6.58 21.95 -0.26
C HIS A 251 7.02 20.55 -0.73
N ALA A 252 7.59 19.75 0.18
CA ALA A 252 8.00 18.38 -0.12
C ALA A 252 6.82 17.51 -0.59
N LEU A 253 5.61 17.69 0.00
CA LEU A 253 4.39 17.03 -0.42
C LEU A 253 3.96 17.46 -1.84
N GLN A 254 4.04 18.75 -2.15
CA GLN A 254 3.69 19.27 -3.47
C GLN A 254 4.61 18.70 -4.56
N CYS A 255 5.93 18.69 -4.31
CA CYS A 255 6.92 18.09 -5.21
C CYS A 255 6.62 16.60 -5.45
N PHE A 256 6.42 15.85 -4.37
CA PHE A 256 6.13 14.41 -4.48
C PHE A 256 4.80 14.14 -5.17
N ARG A 257 3.74 14.91 -4.84
CA ARG A 257 2.45 14.81 -5.51
C ARG A 257 2.55 15.02 -7.01
N GLN A 258 3.21 16.09 -7.42
CA GLN A 258 3.39 16.41 -8.84
C GLN A 258 4.12 15.29 -9.56
N TRP A 259 5.19 14.77 -8.97
CA TRP A 259 5.98 13.69 -9.54
C TRP A 259 5.20 12.36 -9.60
N VAL A 260 4.54 11.93 -8.51
CA VAL A 260 3.83 10.65 -8.48
C VAL A 260 2.64 10.64 -9.44
N LEU A 261 1.94 11.78 -9.60
CA LEU A 261 0.85 11.92 -10.57
C LEU A 261 1.35 11.96 -12.01
N ALA A 262 2.56 12.45 -12.26
CA ALA A 262 3.17 12.34 -13.59
C ALA A 262 3.57 10.89 -13.95
N CYS A 263 3.77 10.03 -12.95
CA CYS A 263 4.00 8.59 -13.12
C CYS A 263 2.70 7.77 -13.18
N ALA A 264 1.54 8.39 -12.89
CA ALA A 264 0.25 7.71 -12.85
C ALA A 264 -0.19 7.24 -14.24
N GLU A 265 -0.93 6.15 -14.28
CA GLU A 265 -1.60 5.69 -15.50
C GLU A 265 -2.82 6.57 -15.78
N PRO A 266 -3.12 6.88 -17.05
CA PRO A 266 -4.32 7.63 -17.39
C PRO A 266 -5.57 6.86 -16.92
N VAL A 267 -6.46 7.56 -16.23
CA VAL A 267 -7.79 7.04 -15.90
C VAL A 267 -8.60 7.02 -17.21
N ASP A 268 -9.13 5.86 -17.61
CA ASP A 268 -10.03 5.81 -18.74
C ASP A 268 -11.24 6.72 -18.50
N ALA A 269 -11.67 7.44 -19.52
CA ALA A 269 -12.59 8.58 -19.43
C ALA A 269 -13.97 8.30 -18.78
N MET A 270 -14.32 7.06 -18.49
CA MET A 270 -15.54 6.68 -17.77
C MET A 270 -15.46 6.93 -16.26
N ASP A 271 -14.25 6.89 -15.66
CA ASP A 271 -14.04 7.07 -14.22
C ASP A 271 -13.79 8.53 -13.81
N ALA A 272 -13.40 9.39 -14.75
CA ALA A 272 -13.16 10.82 -14.49
C ALA A 272 -14.43 11.57 -14.02
N ALA A 273 -15.61 11.08 -14.35
CA ALA A 273 -16.88 11.67 -13.91
C ALA A 273 -17.23 11.36 -12.44
N ALA A 274 -16.77 10.22 -11.90
CA ALA A 274 -16.97 9.87 -10.50
C ALA A 274 -15.98 10.60 -9.56
N ALA A 275 -14.77 10.86 -10.05
CA ALA A 275 -13.73 11.57 -9.29
C ALA A 275 -13.96 13.08 -9.16
N LEU A 276 -14.91 13.66 -9.90
CA LEU A 276 -15.23 15.09 -9.93
C LEU A 276 -16.53 15.49 -9.20
N GLN A 277 -17.22 14.55 -8.55
CA GLN A 277 -18.39 14.91 -7.75
C GLN A 277 -17.94 15.52 -6.41
N PRO A 278 -18.32 16.78 -6.11
CA PRO A 278 -18.10 17.36 -4.79
C PRO A 278 -18.90 16.59 -3.74
N PRO A 279 -18.42 16.51 -2.48
CA PRO A 279 -19.14 15.83 -1.41
C PRO A 279 -20.57 16.38 -1.29
N ALA A 280 -21.55 15.48 -1.25
CA ALA A 280 -22.93 15.83 -1.01
C ALA A 280 -23.04 16.59 0.31
N ALA A 281 -23.64 17.79 0.28
CA ALA A 281 -23.88 18.58 1.47
C ALA A 281 -24.73 17.75 2.47
N PRO A 282 -24.40 17.79 3.78
CA PRO A 282 -25.21 17.12 4.80
C PRO A 282 -26.59 17.75 4.88
N ALA A 283 -27.61 16.89 4.90
CA ALA A 283 -29.00 17.27 5.13
C ALA A 283 -29.28 17.57 6.61
#